data_8649023c048772ec99e7025c43fa31cf
#
_entry.id   8649023c048772ec99e7025c43fa31cf
#
_cell.length_a   1.000
_cell.length_b   1.000
_cell.length_c   1.000
_cell.angle_alpha   90.00
_cell.angle_beta   90.00
_cell.angle_gamma   90.00
#
_symmetry.space_group_name_H-M   'P 1'
#
loop_
_entity.id
_entity.type
_entity.pdbx_description
1 polymer ?
#
loop_
_entity_poly.entity_id
_entity_poly.type
_entity_poly.pdbx_seq_one_letter_code
_entity_poly.pdbx_strand_id
1 'polypeptide(L)'
;TSAALAISGIPFSGPIGGARVGYSDSDGYLLNPTYETLETSKLNMVVAGTDDAVLMVESEADQLTEDQMLGAVLFAHQEMQVVIEAIKSLVADAGKPVWEWEAASINQDLYSSLSTSVSASLGEAYQITEKSRPSRKVCS
;
A
#
# COMPACT_ATOMS: atom_id res chain seq x y z
N THR A 1 3.67 13.71 6.15
CA THR A 1 3.76 12.67 7.20
C THR A 1 5.01 11.80 6.99
N SER A 2 5.21 11.19 5.82
CA SER A 2 6.36 10.30 5.53
C SER A 2 7.71 10.98 5.79
N ALA A 3 7.92 12.20 5.25
CA ALA A 3 9.13 12.98 5.51
C ALA A 3 9.36 13.27 7.01
N ALA A 4 8.30 13.63 7.73
CA ALA A 4 8.38 13.91 9.16
C ALA A 4 8.80 12.68 9.97
N LEU A 5 8.26 11.50 9.64
CA LEU A 5 8.66 10.24 10.25
C LEU A 5 10.12 9.89 9.91
N ALA A 6 10.49 10.04 8.63
CA ALA A 6 11.83 9.69 8.16
C ALA A 6 12.94 10.53 8.84
N ILE A 7 12.72 11.83 9.08
CA ILE A 7 13.72 12.69 9.75
C ILE A 7 13.68 12.61 11.27
N SER A 8 12.66 12.00 11.87
CA SER A 8 12.47 12.03 13.34
C SER A 8 13.38 11.09 14.11
N GLY A 9 13.97 10.09 13.43
CA GLY A 9 14.72 9.00 14.05
C GLY A 9 13.85 7.86 14.60
N ILE A 10 12.52 7.93 14.44
CA ILE A 10 11.64 6.79 14.74
C ILE A 10 11.96 5.64 13.81
N PRO A 11 12.04 4.37 14.29
CA PRO A 11 12.19 3.22 13.41
C PRO A 11 11.06 3.15 12.38
N PHE A 12 11.40 3.42 11.14
CA PHE A 12 10.46 3.53 10.02
C PHE A 12 11.05 2.85 8.79
N SER A 13 10.34 1.84 8.26
CA SER A 13 10.84 0.97 7.18
C SER A 13 10.79 1.67 5.81
N GLY A 14 11.49 2.80 5.70
CA GLY A 14 11.63 3.59 4.50
C GLY A 14 10.53 4.62 4.29
N PRO A 15 10.81 5.67 3.49
CA PRO A 15 9.80 6.65 3.13
C PRO A 15 8.73 6.04 2.23
N ILE A 16 7.50 6.51 2.40
CA ILE A 16 6.35 6.18 1.58
C ILE A 16 6.01 7.39 0.74
N GLY A 17 5.91 7.19 -0.57
CA GLY A 17 5.34 8.12 -1.53
C GLY A 17 3.87 7.84 -1.78
N GLY A 18 3.16 8.83 -2.32
CA GLY A 18 1.79 8.67 -2.78
C GLY A 18 1.50 9.56 -3.97
N ALA A 19 0.67 9.06 -4.87
CA ALA A 19 0.24 9.78 -6.06
C ALA A 19 -1.24 9.53 -6.33
N ARG A 20 -1.94 10.55 -6.82
CA ARG A 20 -3.27 10.42 -7.40
C ARG A 20 -3.15 10.37 -8.91
N VAL A 21 -3.83 9.42 -9.54
CA VAL A 21 -3.85 9.27 -11.00
C VAL A 21 -5.26 9.40 -11.51
N GLY A 22 -5.43 10.29 -12.49
CA GLY A 22 -6.60 10.35 -13.36
C GLY A 22 -6.31 9.70 -14.71
N TYR A 23 -7.35 9.51 -15.52
CA TYR A 23 -7.23 9.04 -16.90
C TYR A 23 -8.28 9.66 -17.78
N SER A 24 -7.86 10.11 -18.96
CA SER A 24 -8.76 10.48 -20.06
C SER A 24 -8.28 9.84 -21.37
N ASP A 25 -9.21 9.63 -22.31
CA ASP A 25 -8.83 9.05 -23.61
C ASP A 25 -7.97 10.01 -24.46
N SER A 26 -8.02 11.31 -24.19
CA SER A 26 -7.25 12.33 -24.93
C SER A 26 -5.84 12.51 -24.38
N ASP A 27 -5.67 12.47 -23.05
CA ASP A 27 -4.43 12.86 -22.39
C ASP A 27 -3.69 11.67 -21.76
N GLY A 28 -4.34 10.51 -21.67
CA GLY A 28 -3.81 9.34 -20.99
C GLY A 28 -3.81 9.49 -19.46
N TYR A 29 -2.72 9.08 -18.81
CA TYR A 29 -2.59 9.18 -17.34
C TYR A 29 -2.22 10.59 -16.91
N LEU A 30 -2.93 11.09 -15.89
CA LEU A 30 -2.76 12.43 -15.32
C LEU A 30 -2.27 12.31 -13.88
N LEU A 31 -1.09 12.87 -13.61
CA LEU A 31 -0.52 12.89 -12.26
C LEU A 31 -1.13 14.01 -11.43
N ASN A 32 -1.64 13.66 -10.25
CA ASN A 32 -2.21 14.59 -9.26
C ASN A 32 -3.18 15.61 -9.89
N PRO A 33 -4.19 15.15 -10.65
CA PRO A 33 -5.15 16.02 -11.31
C PRO A 33 -5.92 16.90 -10.31
N THR A 34 -6.35 18.06 -10.75
CA THR A 34 -7.24 18.92 -9.95
C THR A 34 -8.62 18.29 -9.76
N TYR A 35 -9.40 18.76 -8.80
CA TYR A 35 -10.77 18.27 -8.60
C TYR A 35 -11.64 18.47 -9.84
N GLU A 36 -11.51 19.61 -10.53
CA GLU A 36 -12.22 19.88 -11.79
C GLU A 36 -11.87 18.86 -12.88
N THR A 37 -10.59 18.49 -12.99
CA THR A 37 -10.14 17.46 -13.94
C THR A 37 -10.69 16.08 -13.56
N LEU A 38 -10.79 15.78 -12.25
CA LEU A 38 -11.34 14.51 -11.77
C LEU A 38 -12.83 14.33 -12.09
N GLU A 39 -13.62 15.40 -12.14
CA GLU A 39 -15.05 15.33 -12.47
C GLU A 39 -15.31 14.73 -13.86
N THR A 40 -14.38 14.90 -14.80
CA THR A 40 -14.45 14.37 -16.17
C THR A 40 -13.52 13.17 -16.41
N SER A 41 -12.75 12.79 -15.42
CA SER A 41 -11.79 11.68 -15.50
C SER A 41 -12.50 10.33 -15.41
N LYS A 42 -12.08 9.36 -16.23
CA LYS A 42 -12.52 7.96 -16.14
C LYS A 42 -11.87 7.18 -15.02
N LEU A 43 -10.88 7.78 -14.35
CA LEU A 43 -10.15 7.17 -13.24
C LEU A 43 -9.92 8.20 -12.13
N ASN A 44 -10.17 7.77 -10.91
CA ASN A 44 -9.70 8.44 -9.70
C ASN A 44 -9.01 7.37 -8.85
N MET A 45 -7.69 7.27 -8.96
CA MET A 45 -6.89 6.26 -8.27
C MET A 45 -5.88 6.92 -7.35
N VAL A 46 -5.75 6.41 -6.15
CA VAL A 46 -4.68 6.75 -5.22
C VAL A 46 -3.79 5.53 -5.03
N VAL A 47 -2.50 5.73 -5.23
CA VAL A 47 -1.48 4.70 -5.03
C VAL A 47 -0.49 5.20 -4.00
N ALA A 48 -0.10 4.34 -3.06
CA ALA A 48 0.98 4.60 -2.12
C ALA A 48 1.95 3.42 -2.07
N GLY A 49 3.23 3.71 -1.89
CA GLY A 49 4.26 2.68 -1.89
C GLY A 49 5.61 3.18 -1.42
N THR A 50 6.54 2.25 -1.33
CA THR A 50 7.97 2.46 -1.12
C THR A 50 8.69 2.59 -2.46
N ASP A 51 10.00 2.68 -2.45
CA ASP A 51 10.83 2.69 -3.67
C ASP A 51 10.73 1.39 -4.48
N ASP A 52 10.48 0.27 -3.84
CA ASP A 52 10.49 -1.06 -4.44
C ASP A 52 9.11 -1.77 -4.47
N ALA A 53 8.09 -1.23 -3.78
CA ALA A 53 6.80 -1.91 -3.66
C ALA A 53 5.60 -0.95 -3.59
N VAL A 54 4.51 -1.34 -4.26
CA VAL A 54 3.20 -0.74 -4.08
C VAL A 54 2.54 -1.36 -2.84
N LEU A 55 2.11 -0.52 -1.89
CA LEU A 55 1.52 -0.94 -0.62
C LEU A 55 0.01 -0.75 -0.58
N MET A 56 -0.51 0.25 -1.29
CA MET A 56 -1.92 0.59 -1.29
C MET A 56 -2.36 1.04 -2.68
N VAL A 57 -3.51 0.55 -3.11
CA VAL A 57 -4.25 1.03 -4.28
C VAL A 57 -5.70 1.19 -3.88
N GLU A 58 -6.26 2.36 -4.11
CA GLU A 58 -7.68 2.66 -3.95
C GLU A 58 -8.18 3.37 -5.20
N SER A 59 -9.25 2.89 -5.83
CA SER A 59 -9.68 3.44 -7.11
C SER A 59 -11.19 3.39 -7.33
N GLU A 60 -11.66 4.40 -8.06
CA GLU A 60 -12.95 4.45 -8.73
C GLU A 60 -12.67 4.57 -10.24
N ALA A 61 -13.27 3.71 -11.06
CA ALA A 61 -13.03 3.68 -12.48
C ALA A 61 -14.32 3.50 -13.29
N ASP A 62 -14.42 4.19 -14.43
CA ASP A 62 -15.50 4.05 -15.39
C ASP A 62 -15.04 3.23 -16.61
N GLN A 63 -15.29 1.92 -16.57
CA GLN A 63 -15.12 0.95 -17.67
C GLN A 63 -13.72 0.94 -18.31
N LEU A 64 -12.66 1.09 -17.50
CA LEU A 64 -11.28 0.94 -17.96
C LEU A 64 -10.90 -0.55 -18.08
N THR A 65 -9.99 -0.85 -19.00
CA THR A 65 -9.42 -2.19 -19.16
C THR A 65 -8.43 -2.51 -18.04
N GLU A 66 -8.16 -3.80 -17.82
CA GLU A 66 -7.14 -4.25 -16.86
C GLU A 66 -5.75 -3.66 -17.16
N ASP A 67 -5.39 -3.58 -18.44
CA ASP A 67 -4.11 -2.99 -18.87
C ASP A 67 -4.02 -1.49 -18.52
N GLN A 68 -5.12 -0.74 -18.69
CA GLN A 68 -5.18 0.67 -18.29
C GLN A 68 -5.10 0.84 -16.77
N MET A 69 -5.76 -0.03 -16.02
CA MET A 69 -5.69 -0.01 -14.55
C MET A 69 -4.29 -0.35 -14.05
N LEU A 70 -3.67 -1.39 -14.60
CA LEU A 70 -2.28 -1.76 -14.26
C LEU A 70 -1.30 -0.65 -14.65
N GLY A 71 -1.47 -0.09 -15.84
CA GLY A 71 -0.66 1.04 -16.31
C GLY A 71 -0.74 2.25 -15.39
N ALA A 72 -1.92 2.56 -14.84
CA ALA A 72 -2.10 3.64 -13.88
C ALA A 72 -1.34 3.41 -12.57
N VAL A 73 -1.33 2.17 -12.06
CA VAL A 73 -0.56 1.80 -10.85
C VAL A 73 0.94 1.96 -11.10
N LEU A 74 1.44 1.46 -12.23
CA LEU A 74 2.85 1.56 -12.60
C LEU A 74 3.27 3.02 -12.81
N PHE A 75 2.44 3.81 -13.47
CA PHE A 75 2.67 5.25 -13.65
C PHE A 75 2.76 5.96 -12.29
N ALA A 76 1.80 5.73 -11.40
CA ALA A 76 1.81 6.31 -10.05
C ALA A 76 3.09 5.94 -9.29
N HIS A 77 3.49 4.66 -9.31
CA HIS A 77 4.68 4.17 -8.62
C HIS A 77 5.96 4.80 -9.18
N GLN A 78 6.06 4.97 -10.49
CA GLN A 78 7.19 5.62 -11.12
C GLN A 78 7.27 7.10 -10.74
N GLU A 79 6.15 7.83 -10.78
CA GLU A 79 6.13 9.27 -10.50
C GLU A 79 6.37 9.58 -9.01
N MET A 80 5.95 8.73 -8.09
CA MET A 80 6.22 8.94 -6.66
C MET A 80 7.69 8.75 -6.27
N GLN A 81 8.54 8.13 -7.10
CA GLN A 81 9.97 7.95 -6.80
C GLN A 81 10.68 9.28 -6.58
N VAL A 82 10.30 10.33 -7.31
CA VAL A 82 10.87 11.68 -7.14
C VAL A 82 10.66 12.19 -5.71
N VAL A 83 9.48 11.94 -5.12
CA VAL A 83 9.16 12.32 -3.74
C VAL A 83 9.98 11.50 -2.74
N ILE A 84 10.09 10.21 -2.98
CA ILE A 84 10.86 9.30 -2.12
C ILE A 84 12.34 9.69 -2.10
N GLU A 85 12.94 9.96 -3.25
CA GLU A 85 14.33 10.41 -3.34
C GLU A 85 14.54 11.78 -2.68
N ALA A 86 13.60 12.72 -2.83
CA ALA A 86 13.64 13.99 -2.11
C ALA A 86 13.61 13.81 -0.58
N ILE A 87 12.79 12.87 -0.08
CA ILE A 87 12.74 12.55 1.35
C ILE A 87 14.05 11.91 1.82
N LYS A 88 14.64 10.99 1.04
CA LYS A 88 15.95 10.39 1.36
C LYS A 88 17.06 11.44 1.44
N SER A 89 17.07 12.39 0.50
CA SER A 89 18.00 13.52 0.53
C SER A 89 17.82 14.38 1.77
N LEU A 90 16.57 14.70 2.12
CA LEU A 90 16.25 15.46 3.33
C LEU A 90 16.70 14.73 4.62
N VAL A 91 16.57 13.40 4.66
CA VAL A 91 17.05 12.58 5.78
C VAL A 91 18.57 12.64 5.90
N ALA A 92 19.30 12.62 4.76
CA ALA A 92 20.74 12.74 4.76
C ALA A 92 21.22 14.09 5.31
N ASP A 93 20.49 15.18 5.03
CA ASP A 93 20.83 16.53 5.43
C ASP A 93 20.40 16.87 6.89
N ALA A 94 19.25 16.41 7.31
CA ALA A 94 18.59 16.86 8.55
C ALA A 94 18.00 15.74 9.42
N GLY A 95 18.26 14.48 9.09
CA GLY A 95 17.74 13.34 9.83
C GLY A 95 18.38 13.22 11.23
N LYS A 96 17.57 12.83 12.22
CA LYS A 96 18.05 12.49 13.55
C LYS A 96 18.58 11.05 13.57
N PRO A 97 19.49 10.72 14.51
CA PRO A 97 19.91 9.33 14.72
C PRO A 97 18.68 8.43 14.95
N VAL A 98 18.68 7.27 14.31
CA VAL A 98 17.61 6.28 14.46
C VAL A 98 17.64 5.72 15.89
N TRP A 99 16.47 5.59 16.52
CA TRP A 99 16.35 4.99 17.83
C TRP A 99 16.73 3.50 17.78
N GLU A 100 17.44 3.05 18.80
CA GLU A 100 17.69 1.62 18.98
C GLU A 100 16.36 0.92 19.30
N TRP A 101 15.97 0.00 18.45
CA TRP A 101 14.75 -0.78 18.61
C TRP A 101 14.96 -2.18 18.04
N GLU A 102 14.56 -3.16 18.80
CA GLU A 102 14.51 -4.55 18.36
C GLU A 102 13.07 -5.05 18.39
N ALA A 103 12.66 -5.76 17.33
CA ALA A 103 11.36 -6.40 17.30
C ALA A 103 11.29 -7.50 18.37
N ALA A 104 10.16 -7.56 19.07
CA ALA A 104 9.93 -8.66 20.01
C ALA A 104 10.02 -10.01 19.28
N SER A 105 10.79 -10.94 19.84
CA SER A 105 10.92 -12.28 19.27
C SER A 105 9.58 -13.03 19.38
N ILE A 106 9.18 -13.69 18.28
CA ILE A 106 8.01 -14.57 18.28
C ILE A 106 8.38 -15.86 19.01
N ASN A 107 7.53 -16.29 19.95
CA ASN A 107 7.66 -17.61 20.56
C ASN A 107 7.35 -18.69 19.51
N GLN A 108 8.40 -19.29 18.95
CA GLN A 108 8.29 -20.26 17.83
C GLN A 108 7.56 -21.54 18.24
N ASP A 109 7.67 -21.96 19.48
CA ASP A 109 7.00 -23.19 19.97
C ASP A 109 5.48 -22.95 20.04
N LEU A 110 5.09 -21.79 20.56
CA LEU A 110 3.68 -21.39 20.61
C LEU A 110 3.12 -21.20 19.20
N TYR A 111 3.87 -20.54 18.31
CA TYR A 111 3.45 -20.35 16.92
C TYR A 111 3.25 -21.69 16.20
N SER A 112 4.21 -22.61 16.34
CA SER A 112 4.15 -23.93 15.72
C SER A 112 2.99 -24.78 16.26
N SER A 113 2.75 -24.74 17.57
CA SER A 113 1.65 -25.43 18.24
C SER A 113 0.29 -24.91 17.76
N LEU A 114 0.11 -23.60 17.73
CA LEU A 114 -1.12 -22.95 17.23
C LEU A 114 -1.32 -23.23 15.74
N SER A 115 -0.27 -23.09 14.92
CA SER A 115 -0.34 -23.34 13.49
C SER A 115 -0.78 -24.78 13.21
N THR A 116 -0.20 -25.75 13.89
CA THR A 116 -0.61 -27.17 13.75
C THR A 116 -2.06 -27.41 14.16
N SER A 117 -2.52 -26.71 15.20
CA SER A 117 -3.88 -26.87 15.72
C SER A 117 -4.95 -26.28 14.83
N VAL A 118 -4.69 -25.10 14.20
CA VAL A 118 -5.76 -24.34 13.55
C VAL A 118 -5.69 -24.28 12.03
N SER A 119 -4.53 -24.59 11.39
CA SER A 119 -4.35 -24.41 9.94
C SER A 119 -5.36 -25.20 9.10
N ALA A 120 -5.68 -26.43 9.50
CA ALA A 120 -6.64 -27.26 8.77
C ALA A 120 -8.05 -26.67 8.80
N SER A 121 -8.53 -26.29 9.99
CA SER A 121 -9.86 -25.72 10.16
C SER A 121 -10.00 -24.32 9.55
N LEU A 122 -8.92 -23.52 9.55
CA LEU A 122 -8.86 -22.27 8.82
C LEU A 122 -8.96 -22.49 7.31
N GLY A 123 -8.18 -23.44 6.78
CA GLY A 123 -8.23 -23.79 5.36
C GLY A 123 -9.64 -24.21 4.91
N GLU A 124 -10.33 -25.06 5.71
CA GLU A 124 -11.72 -25.43 5.45
C GLU A 124 -12.68 -24.23 5.52
N ALA A 125 -12.50 -23.32 6.49
CA ALA A 125 -13.35 -22.14 6.64
C ALA A 125 -13.24 -21.20 5.44
N TYR A 126 -12.04 -21.02 4.87
CA TYR A 126 -11.82 -20.20 3.68
C TYR A 126 -12.39 -20.79 2.39
N GLN A 127 -12.71 -22.09 2.35
CA GLN A 127 -13.38 -22.70 1.19
C GLN A 127 -14.91 -22.48 1.20
N ILE A 128 -15.47 -21.91 2.27
CA ILE A 128 -16.91 -21.68 2.37
C ILE A 128 -17.28 -20.42 1.58
N THR A 129 -18.08 -20.57 0.54
CA THR A 129 -18.53 -19.49 -0.34
C THR A 129 -19.72 -18.68 0.21
N GLU A 130 -20.48 -19.23 1.16
CA GLU A 130 -21.60 -18.53 1.80
C GLU A 130 -21.11 -17.49 2.82
N LYS A 131 -21.34 -16.21 2.57
CA LYS A 131 -20.85 -15.07 3.39
C LYS A 131 -21.15 -15.12 4.88
N SER A 132 -22.23 -15.83 5.31
CA SER A 132 -22.65 -15.91 6.72
C SER A 132 -21.99 -17.03 7.53
N ARG A 133 -21.32 -17.99 6.87
CA ARG A 133 -20.77 -19.18 7.52
C ARG A 133 -19.29 -19.09 7.99
N PRO A 134 -18.39 -18.35 7.31
CA PRO A 134 -16.98 -18.31 7.72
C PRO A 134 -16.77 -17.76 9.14
N SER A 135 -17.54 -16.75 9.52
CA SER A 135 -17.43 -16.11 10.85
C SER A 135 -17.81 -16.99 12.03
N ARG A 136 -18.61 -18.05 11.82
CA ARG A 136 -19.02 -18.98 12.89
C ARG A 136 -18.01 -20.10 13.15
N LYS A 137 -17.21 -20.50 12.14
CA LYS A 137 -16.19 -21.54 12.28
C LYS A 137 -14.84 -21.02 12.82
N VAL A 138 -14.56 -19.74 12.68
CA VAL A 138 -13.30 -19.12 13.15
C VAL A 138 -13.39 -18.75 14.64
N CYS A 139 -14.59 -18.60 15.20
CA CYS A 139 -14.81 -18.21 16.60
C CYS A 139 -15.19 -19.39 17.53
N SER A 140 -15.22 -20.61 17.07
CA SER A 140 -15.44 -21.83 17.86
C SER A 140 -14.16 -22.65 17.98
#